data_f3e4bfc650782c4b5fab8ce3a5089f42
#
_entry.id   f3e4bfc650782c4b5fab8ce3a5089f42
#
_cell.length_a   1.000
_cell.length_b   1.000
_cell.length_c   1.000
_cell.angle_alpha   90.00
_cell.angle_beta   90.00
_cell.angle_gamma   90.00
#
_symmetry.space_group_name_H-M   'P 1'
#
loop_
_entity.id
_entity.type
_entity.pdbx_description
1 polymer ?
#
loop_
_entity_poly.entity_id
_entity_poly.type
_entity_poly.pdbx_seq_one_letter_code
_entity_poly.pdbx_strand_id
1 'polypeptide(L)'
;MSSLRAVVFDLGGVLVQINHSWGAAARQCGLSIREDLALGKDPDLTAYQGAEIGEAEYLQRLAARQGLTGAEEAQQLHMAILSDPYPGSKELVDTLQALGLVTACLSNTSALHWPFLTSVDHYPAIAALHHHFASHELGLNKPDTAIYATVELALALEGPEIMFFDDGAANVAAAQKRGWQGVVIDPHDDPARQMRGALGLTD
;
A
#
# COMPACT_ATOMS: atom_id res chain seq x y z
N MET A 1 9.19 20.51 20.29
CA MET A 1 8.43 19.45 19.59
C MET A 1 8.81 19.56 18.13
N SER A 2 9.26 18.49 17.51
CA SER A 2 9.54 18.47 16.07
C SER A 2 8.24 18.74 15.35
N SER A 3 8.22 19.68 14.41
CA SER A 3 7.03 19.94 13.59
C SER A 3 6.91 18.85 12.53
N LEU A 4 5.71 18.37 12.28
CA LEU A 4 5.41 17.45 11.18
C LEU A 4 5.90 18.04 9.86
N ARG A 5 6.62 17.26 9.07
CA ARG A 5 7.20 17.68 7.78
C ARG A 5 6.78 16.77 6.62
N ALA A 6 6.49 15.51 6.91
CA ALA A 6 6.06 14.56 5.90
C ALA A 6 4.87 13.74 6.37
N VAL A 7 3.99 13.40 5.41
CA VAL A 7 2.94 12.41 5.57
C VAL A 7 3.20 11.26 4.60
N VAL A 8 3.32 10.06 5.15
CA VAL A 8 3.56 8.83 4.41
C VAL A 8 2.31 7.96 4.49
N PHE A 9 1.85 7.45 3.38
CA PHE A 9 0.64 6.64 3.28
C PHE A 9 1.00 5.20 2.86
N ASP A 10 0.39 4.19 3.46
CA ASP A 10 0.17 2.96 2.73
C ASP A 10 -0.81 3.23 1.56
N LEU A 11 -0.91 2.30 0.65
CA LEU A 11 -1.83 2.39 -0.49
C LEU A 11 -3.08 1.57 -0.24
N GLY A 12 -2.95 0.25 -0.13
CA GLY A 12 -4.07 -0.65 0.10
C GLY A 12 -4.74 -0.41 1.46
N GLY A 13 -6.06 -0.25 1.50
CA GLY A 13 -6.78 0.04 2.75
C GLY A 13 -6.67 1.49 3.24
N VAL A 14 -5.86 2.34 2.60
CA VAL A 14 -5.64 3.75 2.98
C VAL A 14 -6.00 4.72 1.87
N LEU A 15 -5.38 4.61 0.69
CA LEU A 15 -5.69 5.44 -0.48
C LEU A 15 -6.47 4.67 -1.56
N VAL A 16 -6.36 3.33 -1.55
CA VAL A 16 -6.97 2.42 -2.53
C VAL A 16 -7.74 1.33 -1.79
N GLN A 17 -8.97 1.08 -2.21
CA GLN A 17 -9.73 -0.08 -1.77
C GLN A 17 -9.10 -1.35 -2.35
N ILE A 18 -8.96 -2.38 -1.53
CA ILE A 18 -8.41 -3.65 -1.96
C ILE A 18 -9.27 -4.82 -1.50
N ASN A 19 -9.23 -5.90 -2.26
CA ASN A 19 -9.69 -7.19 -1.79
C ASN A 19 -8.63 -7.78 -0.84
N HIS A 20 -9.02 -8.18 0.36
CA HIS A 20 -8.08 -8.68 1.38
C HIS A 20 -7.85 -10.19 1.31
N SER A 21 -8.54 -10.90 0.39
CA SER A 21 -8.37 -12.33 0.18
C SER A 21 -8.46 -12.72 -1.29
N TRP A 22 -7.87 -13.87 -1.64
CA TRP A 22 -7.96 -14.41 -3.00
C TRP A 22 -9.40 -14.71 -3.41
N GLY A 23 -10.25 -15.15 -2.46
CA GLY A 23 -11.66 -15.40 -2.74
C GLY A 23 -12.44 -14.12 -3.10
N ALA A 24 -12.12 -13.01 -2.46
CA ALA A 24 -12.71 -11.72 -2.80
C ALA A 24 -12.25 -11.26 -4.20
N ALA A 25 -10.96 -11.33 -4.49
CA ALA A 25 -10.40 -11.00 -5.81
C ALA A 25 -10.99 -11.90 -6.93
N ALA A 26 -11.11 -13.21 -6.67
CA ALA A 26 -11.68 -14.15 -7.62
C ALA A 26 -13.15 -13.83 -7.96
N ARG A 27 -13.96 -13.48 -6.95
CA ARG A 27 -15.35 -13.03 -7.17
C ARG A 27 -15.42 -11.78 -8.05
N GLN A 28 -14.52 -10.82 -7.84
CA GLN A 28 -14.45 -9.59 -8.61
C GLN A 28 -14.16 -9.85 -10.09
N CYS A 29 -13.23 -10.78 -10.39
CA CYS A 29 -12.84 -11.07 -11.76
C CYS A 29 -13.54 -12.30 -12.38
N GLY A 30 -14.48 -12.94 -11.66
CA GLY A 30 -15.27 -14.06 -12.17
C GLY A 30 -14.50 -15.38 -12.30
N LEU A 31 -13.38 -15.53 -11.58
CA LEU A 31 -12.58 -16.76 -11.56
C LEU A 31 -13.00 -17.70 -10.42
N SER A 32 -12.86 -19.00 -10.66
CA SER A 32 -12.99 -20.03 -9.62
C SER A 32 -11.63 -20.42 -9.11
N ILE A 33 -11.44 -20.44 -7.79
CA ILE A 33 -10.16 -20.76 -7.14
C ILE A 33 -10.33 -21.92 -6.14
N ARG A 34 -9.21 -22.56 -5.81
CA ARG A 34 -9.18 -23.69 -4.86
C ARG A 34 -9.15 -23.25 -3.40
N GLU A 35 -8.47 -22.15 -3.10
CA GLU A 35 -8.20 -21.75 -1.72
C GLU A 35 -8.44 -20.25 -1.54
N ASP A 36 -9.31 -19.90 -0.57
CA ASP A 36 -9.49 -18.51 -0.14
C ASP A 36 -8.55 -18.20 1.02
N LEU A 37 -7.36 -17.73 0.69
CA LEU A 37 -6.35 -17.31 1.65
C LEU A 37 -6.35 -15.77 1.75
N ALA A 38 -6.23 -15.25 2.97
CA ALA A 38 -5.98 -13.82 3.19
C ALA A 38 -4.64 -13.41 2.56
N LEU A 39 -4.60 -12.30 1.82
CA LEU A 39 -3.41 -11.88 1.06
C LEU A 39 -2.18 -11.72 1.95
N GLY A 40 -2.33 -11.13 3.14
CA GLY A 40 -1.22 -10.99 4.09
C GLY A 40 -0.67 -12.29 4.69
N LYS A 41 -1.28 -13.44 4.35
CA LYS A 41 -0.79 -14.78 4.73
C LYS A 41 -0.23 -15.58 3.55
N ASP A 42 -0.22 -14.97 2.36
CA ASP A 42 0.32 -15.62 1.16
C ASP A 42 1.84 -15.42 1.06
N PRO A 43 2.64 -16.50 1.26
CA PRO A 43 4.09 -16.39 1.23
C PRO A 43 4.64 -16.07 -0.17
N ASP A 44 3.97 -16.56 -1.24
CA ASP A 44 4.41 -16.28 -2.61
C ASP A 44 4.15 -14.81 -2.99
N LEU A 45 3.01 -14.24 -2.55
CA LEU A 45 2.73 -12.82 -2.72
C LEU A 45 3.75 -11.98 -1.95
N THR A 46 4.04 -12.34 -0.70
CA THR A 46 5.05 -11.65 0.12
C THR A 46 6.43 -11.69 -0.53
N ALA A 47 6.86 -12.85 -1.02
CA ALA A 47 8.14 -13.02 -1.71
C ALA A 47 8.21 -12.20 -3.01
N TYR A 48 7.11 -12.13 -3.76
CA TYR A 48 7.03 -11.32 -4.98
C TYR A 48 7.06 -9.82 -4.68
N GLN A 49 6.37 -9.37 -3.64
CA GLN A 49 6.39 -7.98 -3.18
C GLN A 49 7.76 -7.56 -2.62
N GLY A 50 8.53 -8.51 -2.09
CA GLY A 50 9.89 -8.30 -1.62
C GLY A 50 10.98 -8.51 -2.69
N ALA A 51 10.60 -8.73 -3.95
CA ALA A 51 11.50 -9.06 -5.06
C ALA A 51 12.38 -10.32 -4.84
N GLU A 52 11.95 -11.24 -3.96
CA GLU A 52 12.64 -12.52 -3.72
C GLU A 52 12.40 -13.51 -4.87
N ILE A 53 11.24 -13.42 -5.52
CA ILE A 53 10.89 -14.20 -6.71
C ILE A 53 10.45 -13.28 -7.84
N GLY A 54 10.70 -13.69 -9.09
CA GLY A 54 10.29 -12.95 -10.28
C GLY A 54 8.82 -13.14 -10.62
N GLU A 55 8.28 -12.26 -11.46
CA GLU A 55 6.88 -12.25 -11.90
C GLU A 55 6.44 -13.59 -12.51
N ALA A 56 7.23 -14.14 -13.44
CA ALA A 56 6.89 -15.40 -14.11
C ALA A 56 6.77 -16.57 -13.12
N GLU A 57 7.69 -16.65 -12.17
CA GLU A 57 7.68 -17.67 -11.12
C GLU A 57 6.48 -17.49 -10.18
N TYR A 58 6.21 -16.24 -9.76
CA TYR A 58 5.07 -15.91 -8.93
C TYR A 58 3.75 -16.31 -9.61
N LEU A 59 3.52 -15.91 -10.86
CA LEU A 59 2.30 -16.23 -11.60
C LEU A 59 2.13 -17.74 -11.80
N GLN A 60 3.22 -18.47 -12.05
CA GLN A 60 3.19 -19.92 -12.15
C GLN A 60 2.78 -20.57 -10.82
N ARG A 61 3.35 -20.14 -9.70
CA ARG A 61 3.01 -20.64 -8.36
C ARG A 61 1.57 -20.33 -7.99
N LEU A 62 1.10 -19.11 -8.25
CA LEU A 62 -0.28 -18.69 -8.01
C LEU A 62 -1.26 -19.52 -8.84
N ALA A 63 -0.99 -19.70 -10.14
CA ALA A 63 -1.83 -20.52 -11.01
C ALA A 63 -1.91 -21.97 -10.51
N ALA A 64 -0.79 -22.59 -10.19
CA ALA A 64 -0.74 -23.97 -9.69
C ALA A 64 -1.52 -24.14 -8.38
N ARG A 65 -1.33 -23.23 -7.41
CA ARG A 65 -2.01 -23.26 -6.11
C ARG A 65 -3.51 -23.07 -6.26
N GLN A 66 -3.93 -22.08 -7.05
CA GLN A 66 -5.33 -21.74 -7.21
C GLN A 66 -6.08 -22.60 -8.24
N GLY A 67 -5.36 -23.45 -8.98
CA GLY A 67 -5.96 -24.34 -10.00
C GLY A 67 -6.42 -23.61 -11.23
N LEU A 68 -5.74 -22.52 -11.57
CA LEU A 68 -5.98 -21.71 -12.75
C LEU A 68 -5.34 -22.34 -13.99
N THR A 69 -5.81 -21.96 -15.17
CA THR A 69 -5.35 -22.53 -16.44
C THR A 69 -3.95 -22.08 -16.86
N GLY A 70 -3.45 -20.99 -16.28
CA GLY A 70 -2.11 -20.48 -16.56
C GLY A 70 -1.83 -19.08 -16.01
N ALA A 71 -0.74 -18.50 -16.49
CA ALA A 71 -0.25 -17.20 -16.01
C ALA A 71 -1.23 -16.05 -16.30
N GLU A 72 -1.99 -16.11 -17.39
CA GLU A 72 -2.97 -15.08 -17.75
C GLU A 72 -4.10 -14.96 -16.70
N GLU A 73 -4.70 -16.09 -16.30
CA GLU A 73 -5.71 -16.10 -15.25
C GLU A 73 -5.11 -15.73 -13.89
N ALA A 74 -3.85 -16.13 -13.61
CA ALA A 74 -3.16 -15.74 -12.39
C ALA A 74 -2.91 -14.22 -12.35
N GLN A 75 -2.53 -13.61 -13.46
CA GLN A 75 -2.40 -12.16 -13.57
C GLN A 75 -3.75 -11.46 -13.41
N GLN A 76 -4.81 -11.96 -14.03
CA GLN A 76 -6.16 -11.43 -13.87
C GLN A 76 -6.60 -11.48 -12.41
N LEU A 77 -6.37 -12.60 -11.73
CA LEU A 77 -6.66 -12.76 -10.31
C LEU A 77 -5.85 -11.78 -9.45
N HIS A 78 -4.55 -11.63 -9.74
CA HIS A 78 -3.67 -10.70 -9.02
C HIS A 78 -4.12 -9.25 -9.21
N MET A 79 -4.43 -8.82 -10.44
CA MET A 79 -4.89 -7.47 -10.72
C MET A 79 -6.23 -7.15 -10.04
N ALA A 80 -7.07 -8.15 -9.82
CA ALA A 80 -8.34 -8.02 -9.11
C ALA A 80 -8.18 -7.80 -7.58
N ILE A 81 -6.96 -7.74 -7.05
CA ILE A 81 -6.71 -7.24 -5.69
C ILE A 81 -7.08 -5.76 -5.59
N LEU A 82 -6.75 -4.97 -6.61
CA LEU A 82 -7.01 -3.54 -6.63
C LEU A 82 -8.49 -3.26 -6.96
N SER A 83 -9.02 -2.22 -6.33
CA SER A 83 -10.35 -1.69 -6.57
C SER A 83 -10.29 -0.16 -6.72
N ASP A 84 -11.36 0.55 -6.40
CA ASP A 84 -11.46 1.99 -6.58
C ASP A 84 -10.59 2.78 -5.58
N PRO A 85 -10.17 4.00 -5.91
CA PRO A 85 -9.58 4.90 -4.91
C PRO A 85 -10.62 5.24 -3.82
N TYR A 86 -10.14 5.49 -2.59
CA TYR A 86 -11.02 6.00 -1.55
C TYR A 86 -11.45 7.45 -1.87
N PRO A 87 -12.74 7.79 -1.70
CA PRO A 87 -13.22 9.16 -1.82
C PRO A 87 -12.44 10.10 -0.89
N GLY A 88 -12.17 11.33 -1.35
CA GLY A 88 -11.47 12.35 -0.56
C GLY A 88 -9.95 12.19 -0.49
N SER A 89 -9.37 11.10 -1.02
CA SER A 89 -7.92 10.86 -1.00
C SER A 89 -7.14 11.93 -1.78
N LYS A 90 -7.63 12.32 -2.96
CA LYS A 90 -6.94 13.31 -3.79
C LYS A 90 -6.98 14.70 -3.14
N GLU A 91 -8.13 15.08 -2.62
CA GLU A 91 -8.32 16.36 -1.92
C GLU A 91 -7.47 16.45 -0.66
N LEU A 92 -7.30 15.33 0.05
CA LEU A 92 -6.41 15.28 1.22
C LEU A 92 -4.96 15.50 0.80
N VAL A 93 -4.48 14.79 -0.23
CA VAL A 93 -3.11 14.95 -0.75
C VAL A 93 -2.86 16.40 -1.17
N ASP A 94 -3.78 17.00 -1.93
CA ASP A 94 -3.67 18.40 -2.36
C ASP A 94 -3.62 19.36 -1.17
N THR A 95 -4.45 19.13 -0.16
CA THR A 95 -4.47 19.95 1.06
C THR A 95 -3.12 19.90 1.79
N LEU A 96 -2.54 18.70 1.94
CA LEU A 96 -1.26 18.54 2.61
C LEU A 96 -0.11 19.20 1.86
N GLN A 97 -0.11 19.09 0.53
CA GLN A 97 0.87 19.75 -0.32
C GLN A 97 0.74 21.29 -0.26
N ALA A 98 -0.48 21.81 -0.24
CA ALA A 98 -0.74 23.23 -0.07
C ALA A 98 -0.28 23.77 1.30
N LEU A 99 -0.27 22.91 2.34
CA LEU A 99 0.30 23.21 3.66
C LEU A 99 1.83 23.12 3.71
N GLY A 100 2.48 22.76 2.59
CA GLY A 100 3.93 22.65 2.48
C GLY A 100 4.50 21.32 3.05
N LEU A 101 3.65 20.33 3.28
CA LEU A 101 4.09 19.01 3.73
C LEU A 101 4.58 18.16 2.56
N VAL A 102 5.64 17.38 2.79
CA VAL A 102 6.04 16.33 1.85
C VAL A 102 5.04 15.19 1.93
N THR A 103 4.55 14.72 0.78
CA THR A 103 3.64 13.57 0.70
C THR A 103 4.35 12.40 0.02
N ALA A 104 4.23 11.21 0.59
CA ALA A 104 4.87 10.00 0.06
C ALA A 104 3.97 8.78 0.28
N CYS A 105 4.20 7.71 -0.48
CA CYS A 105 3.69 6.40 -0.12
C CYS A 105 4.80 5.45 0.29
N LEU A 106 4.45 4.46 1.13
CA LEU A 106 5.27 3.31 1.48
C LEU A 106 4.39 2.06 1.45
N SER A 107 4.48 1.26 0.39
CA SER A 107 3.54 0.16 0.15
C SER A 107 4.25 -1.17 -0.11
N ASN A 108 3.70 -2.24 0.49
CA ASN A 108 4.00 -3.60 0.06
C ASN A 108 3.21 -3.86 -1.23
N THR A 109 3.90 -3.78 -2.36
CA THR A 109 3.29 -3.85 -3.68
C THR A 109 4.20 -4.58 -4.68
N SER A 110 3.73 -4.76 -5.89
CA SER A 110 4.41 -5.57 -6.91
C SER A 110 4.57 -4.82 -8.23
N ALA A 111 5.49 -5.31 -9.06
CA ALA A 111 5.74 -4.79 -10.39
C ALA A 111 4.49 -4.82 -11.29
N LEU A 112 3.58 -5.80 -11.10
CA LEU A 112 2.31 -5.87 -11.83
C LEU A 112 1.35 -4.75 -11.47
N HIS A 113 1.24 -4.40 -10.18
CA HIS A 113 0.33 -3.34 -9.72
C HIS A 113 0.90 -1.94 -9.94
N TRP A 114 2.23 -1.79 -9.89
CA TRP A 114 2.88 -0.49 -9.78
C TRP A 114 2.56 0.50 -10.90
N PRO A 115 2.56 0.09 -12.20
CA PRO A 115 2.18 1.00 -13.29
C PRO A 115 0.73 1.49 -13.19
N PHE A 116 -0.16 0.66 -12.63
CA PHE A 116 -1.56 1.03 -12.40
C PHE A 116 -1.70 2.01 -11.23
N LEU A 117 -1.05 1.70 -10.10
CA LEU A 117 -1.11 2.51 -8.88
C LEU A 117 -0.53 3.91 -9.08
N THR A 118 0.46 4.06 -9.94
CA THR A 118 1.08 5.36 -10.23
C THR A 118 0.44 6.10 -11.42
N SER A 119 -0.58 5.52 -12.02
CA SER A 119 -1.31 6.14 -13.14
C SER A 119 -2.26 7.23 -12.65
N VAL A 120 -2.16 8.43 -13.23
CA VAL A 120 -3.06 9.54 -12.94
C VAL A 120 -4.51 9.24 -13.33
N ASP A 121 -4.72 8.43 -14.35
CA ASP A 121 -6.06 8.07 -14.84
C ASP A 121 -6.79 7.11 -13.89
N HIS A 122 -6.05 6.31 -13.11
CA HIS A 122 -6.61 5.33 -12.18
C HIS A 122 -6.58 5.81 -10.73
N TYR A 123 -5.42 6.31 -10.27
CA TYR A 123 -5.21 6.71 -8.88
C TYR A 123 -4.55 8.09 -8.77
N PRO A 124 -5.30 9.16 -9.07
CA PRO A 124 -4.74 10.52 -9.12
C PRO A 124 -4.13 11.00 -7.80
N ALA A 125 -4.61 10.50 -6.66
CA ALA A 125 -4.02 10.81 -5.36
C ALA A 125 -2.59 10.27 -5.26
N ILE A 126 -2.37 9.03 -5.69
CA ILE A 126 -1.07 8.36 -5.61
C ILE A 126 -0.11 8.99 -6.62
N ALA A 127 -0.56 9.19 -7.86
CA ALA A 127 0.25 9.83 -8.91
C ALA A 127 0.74 11.24 -8.53
N ALA A 128 0.00 11.95 -7.67
CA ALA A 128 0.34 13.29 -7.21
C ALA A 128 1.34 13.33 -6.03
N LEU A 129 1.68 12.21 -5.41
CA LEU A 129 2.62 12.16 -4.29
C LEU A 129 4.02 12.60 -4.73
N HIS A 130 4.76 13.27 -3.84
CA HIS A 130 6.12 13.72 -4.10
C HIS A 130 7.12 12.55 -4.20
N HIS A 131 6.92 11.49 -3.38
CA HIS A 131 7.78 10.33 -3.34
C HIS A 131 6.97 9.03 -3.32
N HIS A 132 7.53 8.00 -3.96
CA HIS A 132 6.92 6.69 -4.07
C HIS A 132 7.94 5.62 -3.61
N PHE A 133 7.61 4.90 -2.52
CA PHE A 133 8.43 3.81 -2.01
C PHE A 133 7.67 2.50 -2.16
N ALA A 134 8.10 1.69 -3.11
CA ALA A 134 7.51 0.40 -3.43
C ALA A 134 8.41 -0.73 -2.95
N SER A 135 7.86 -1.69 -2.21
CA SER A 135 8.62 -2.80 -1.63
C SER A 135 9.42 -3.60 -2.66
N HIS A 136 8.82 -3.89 -3.83
CA HIS A 136 9.46 -4.65 -4.89
C HIS A 136 10.65 -3.91 -5.54
N GLU A 137 10.69 -2.57 -5.51
CA GLU A 137 11.84 -1.79 -5.98
C GLU A 137 12.95 -1.72 -4.93
N LEU A 138 12.55 -1.76 -3.64
CA LEU A 138 13.48 -1.68 -2.52
C LEU A 138 14.04 -3.06 -2.10
N GLY A 139 13.40 -4.15 -2.50
CA GLY A 139 13.71 -5.50 -2.00
C GLY A 139 13.45 -5.67 -0.50
N LEU A 140 12.48 -4.92 0.04
CA LEU A 140 12.14 -4.87 1.47
C LEU A 140 10.64 -4.82 1.64
N ASN A 141 10.09 -5.51 2.63
CA ASN A 141 8.67 -5.46 2.98
C ASN A 141 8.45 -4.85 4.37
N LYS A 142 7.38 -4.09 4.54
CA LYS A 142 6.84 -3.80 5.87
C LYS A 142 6.40 -5.14 6.52
N PRO A 143 6.58 -5.35 7.81
CA PRO A 143 7.04 -4.42 8.85
C PRO A 143 8.56 -4.46 9.13
N ASP A 144 9.42 -4.88 8.21
CA ASP A 144 10.87 -4.82 8.43
C ASP A 144 11.31 -3.38 8.69
N THR A 145 12.10 -3.16 9.75
CA THR A 145 12.57 -1.83 10.13
C THR A 145 13.46 -1.17 9.09
N ALA A 146 14.12 -1.94 8.23
CA ALA A 146 14.99 -1.44 7.17
C ALA A 146 14.23 -0.59 6.14
N ILE A 147 12.98 -0.96 5.81
CA ILE A 147 12.19 -0.21 4.82
C ILE A 147 11.87 1.22 5.30
N TYR A 148 11.58 1.39 6.61
CA TYR A 148 11.32 2.72 7.19
C TYR A 148 12.59 3.55 7.26
N ALA A 149 13.73 2.93 7.58
CA ALA A 149 15.04 3.61 7.56
C ALA A 149 15.39 4.14 6.16
N THR A 150 15.03 3.40 5.11
CA THR A 150 15.20 3.84 3.72
C THR A 150 14.39 5.11 3.43
N VAL A 151 13.15 5.18 3.91
CA VAL A 151 12.31 6.38 3.76
C VAL A 151 12.90 7.58 4.51
N GLU A 152 13.32 7.41 5.77
CA GLU A 152 13.96 8.48 6.56
C GLU A 152 15.19 9.05 5.84
N LEU A 153 16.04 8.17 5.31
CA LEU A 153 17.24 8.56 4.58
C LEU A 153 16.88 9.33 3.29
N ALA A 154 15.93 8.83 2.52
CA ALA A 154 15.51 9.44 1.27
C ALA A 154 14.86 10.81 1.46
N LEU A 155 14.09 10.98 2.53
CA LEU A 155 13.42 12.25 2.86
C LEU A 155 14.34 13.20 3.65
N ALA A 156 15.47 12.73 4.17
CA ALA A 156 16.33 13.43 5.11
C ALA A 156 15.55 13.96 6.34
N LEU A 157 14.69 13.08 6.92
CA LEU A 157 13.84 13.36 8.07
C LEU A 157 14.06 12.33 9.17
N GLU A 158 13.78 12.77 10.42
CA GLU A 158 13.76 11.89 11.58
C GLU A 158 12.33 11.43 11.90
N GLY A 159 12.20 10.30 12.59
CA GLY A 159 10.91 9.70 12.90
C GLY A 159 9.82 10.64 13.42
N PRO A 160 10.11 11.54 14.40
CA PRO A 160 9.12 12.48 14.94
C PRO A 160 8.58 13.51 13.92
N GLU A 161 9.23 13.68 12.76
CA GLU A 161 8.83 14.60 11.70
C GLU A 161 7.90 13.93 10.68
N ILE A 162 7.65 12.60 10.80
CA ILE A 162 6.92 11.78 9.84
C ILE A 162 5.63 11.26 10.48
N MET A 163 4.50 11.52 9.84
CA MET A 163 3.23 10.83 10.14
C MET A 163 3.01 9.71 9.14
N PHE A 164 2.55 8.57 9.62
CA PHE A 164 2.33 7.37 8.81
C PHE A 164 0.93 6.81 8.99
N PHE A 165 0.23 6.58 7.90
CA PHE A 165 -1.08 5.97 7.85
C PHE A 165 -1.00 4.61 7.17
N ASP A 166 -1.46 3.55 7.87
CA ASP A 166 -1.44 2.17 7.38
C ASP A 166 -2.58 1.39 8.05
N ASP A 167 -3.25 0.50 7.36
CA ASP A 167 -4.30 -0.36 7.91
C ASP A 167 -3.75 -1.53 8.73
N GLY A 168 -2.50 -1.88 8.52
CA GLY A 168 -1.78 -2.95 9.21
C GLY A 168 -1.19 -2.50 10.54
N ALA A 169 -1.77 -2.91 11.67
CA ALA A 169 -1.28 -2.56 13.01
C ALA A 169 0.19 -2.93 13.25
N ALA A 170 0.68 -4.02 12.64
CA ALA A 170 2.09 -4.43 12.72
C ALA A 170 3.02 -3.44 12.02
N ASN A 171 2.61 -2.89 10.88
CA ASN A 171 3.35 -1.90 10.13
C ASN A 171 3.44 -0.59 10.92
N VAL A 172 2.30 -0.14 11.47
CA VAL A 172 2.24 1.05 12.31
C VAL A 172 3.13 0.90 13.54
N ALA A 173 3.08 -0.25 14.22
CA ALA A 173 3.93 -0.51 15.39
C ALA A 173 5.43 -0.52 15.05
N ALA A 174 5.81 -0.99 13.86
CA ALA A 174 7.20 -0.94 13.40
C ALA A 174 7.67 0.49 13.10
N ALA A 175 6.83 1.31 12.48
CA ALA A 175 7.09 2.74 12.27
C ALA A 175 7.22 3.50 13.59
N GLN A 176 6.32 3.25 14.55
CA GLN A 176 6.36 3.87 15.89
C GLN A 176 7.62 3.52 16.67
N LYS A 177 8.18 2.31 16.55
CA LYS A 177 9.47 1.95 17.14
C LYS A 177 10.64 2.79 16.61
N ARG A 178 10.48 3.38 15.43
CA ARG A 178 11.44 4.34 14.85
C ARG A 178 11.10 5.80 15.19
N GLY A 179 10.08 6.03 15.99
CA GLY A 179 9.64 7.36 16.42
C GLY A 179 8.65 8.04 15.48
N TRP A 180 8.16 7.34 14.42
CA TRP A 180 7.14 7.89 13.53
C TRP A 180 5.81 8.07 14.27
N GLN A 181 5.03 9.07 13.86
CA GLN A 181 3.67 9.27 14.34
C GLN A 181 2.72 8.35 13.56
N GLY A 182 2.68 7.06 13.92
CA GLY A 182 1.88 6.04 13.22
C GLY A 182 0.44 6.00 13.68
N VAL A 183 -0.49 5.93 12.73
CA VAL A 183 -1.94 5.82 12.94
C VAL A 183 -2.47 4.63 12.16
N VAL A 184 -3.20 3.74 12.84
CA VAL A 184 -3.90 2.63 12.20
C VAL A 184 -5.20 3.14 11.61
N ILE A 185 -5.43 2.85 10.32
CA ILE A 185 -6.63 3.23 9.58
C ILE A 185 -7.58 2.03 9.50
N ASP A 186 -8.86 2.25 9.79
CA ASP A 186 -9.91 1.29 9.47
C ASP A 186 -10.34 1.49 8.01
N PRO A 187 -10.08 0.52 7.11
CA PRO A 187 -10.44 0.64 5.70
C PRO A 187 -11.96 0.66 5.45
N HIS A 188 -12.78 0.33 6.46
CA HIS A 188 -14.24 0.29 6.35
C HIS A 188 -14.94 1.54 6.89
N ASP A 189 -14.21 2.49 7.48
CA ASP A 189 -14.78 3.70 8.07
C ASP A 189 -14.09 4.98 7.56
N ASP A 190 -14.35 5.35 6.29
CA ASP A 190 -13.88 6.59 5.66
C ASP A 190 -12.42 6.95 5.99
N PRO A 191 -11.44 6.33 5.31
CA PRO A 191 -10.02 6.57 5.56
C PRO A 191 -9.61 8.04 5.45
N ALA A 192 -10.16 8.79 4.49
CA ALA A 192 -9.80 10.20 4.31
C ALA A 192 -10.22 11.05 5.51
N ARG A 193 -11.41 10.81 6.08
CA ARG A 193 -11.89 11.47 7.30
C ARG A 193 -11.02 11.12 8.51
N GLN A 194 -10.65 9.85 8.68
CA GLN A 194 -9.77 9.43 9.77
C GLN A 194 -8.42 10.14 9.70
N MET A 195 -7.81 10.19 8.50
CA MET A 195 -6.53 10.86 8.27
C MET A 195 -6.63 12.37 8.54
N ARG A 196 -7.70 13.05 8.06
CA ARG A 196 -7.96 14.47 8.38
C ARG A 196 -8.06 14.70 9.88
N GLY A 197 -8.83 13.86 10.59
CA GLY A 197 -8.95 13.94 12.04
C GLY A 197 -7.63 13.81 12.78
N ALA A 198 -6.80 12.84 12.39
CA ALA A 198 -5.47 12.64 12.99
C ALA A 198 -4.50 13.80 12.73
N LEU A 199 -4.66 14.48 11.58
CA LEU A 199 -3.87 15.66 11.20
C LEU A 199 -4.40 16.96 11.79
N GLY A 200 -5.56 16.94 12.48
CA GLY A 200 -6.20 18.15 13.00
C GLY A 200 -6.76 19.09 11.91
N LEU A 201 -7.02 18.53 10.71
CA LEU A 201 -7.67 19.26 9.62
C LEU A 201 -9.18 19.23 9.83
N THR A 202 -9.79 20.39 9.89
CA THR A 202 -11.26 20.52 9.89
C THR A 202 -11.79 20.35 8.46
N ASP A 203 -13.00 19.79 8.35
CA ASP A 203 -13.74 19.74 7.08
C ASP A 203 -14.07 21.15 6.56
#